data_3276689a1229dc8589f59f44fa6e380e
#
_entry.id   3276689a1229dc8589f59f44fa6e380e
#
_cell.length_a   1.000
_cell.length_b   1.000
_cell.length_c   1.000
_cell.angle_alpha   90.00
_cell.angle_beta   90.00
_cell.angle_gamma   90.00
#
_symmetry.space_group_name_H-M   'P 1'
#
loop_
_entity.id
_entity.type
_entity.pdbx_description
1 polymer ?
#
loop_
_entity_poly.entity_id
_entity_poly.type
_entity_poly.pdbx_seq_one_letter_code
_entity_poly.pdbx_strand_id
1 'polypeptide(L)'
;TVATGGVACFAYGAAIGAAKGAVSGAIGGAISGAIESRIATGSWDGALEAAIDGAADGFLGGAIGGFIVGGLTSPNCFVAGTPIQTENGAVPIEEIVPGQLVWAENPDTGECTLKRVVQLFRNEKYELVHVQVRGAKITTTAGHPFFVQGQGWIFAKDLKVGYQLKLLSGGTALVEAVEWEELSEPVTVYNFEVEEFHTYFVGIHGFLVHNLCVQKTVAGDHNGYSARVSVGGEANRHAPHAHIFYKAEKIASVDDMGNILVGKLDRAGKKFVKQNIVQIADGIHKYYK
;
A
#
# COMPACT_ATOMS: atom_id res chain seq x y z
N THR A 1 -22.98 -8.38 3.16
CA THR A 1 -21.90 -8.33 2.18
C THR A 1 -20.79 -7.48 2.74
N VAL A 2 -19.81 -8.17 3.32
CA VAL A 2 -18.79 -7.62 4.21
C VAL A 2 -17.47 -7.46 3.45
N ALA A 3 -16.88 -6.27 3.59
CA ALA A 3 -15.44 -6.03 3.69
C ALA A 3 -14.53 -6.61 2.59
N THR A 4 -14.45 -5.94 1.47
CA THR A 4 -13.52 -6.35 0.40
C THR A 4 -12.24 -5.52 0.31
N GLY A 5 -12.22 -4.28 0.83
CA GLY A 5 -11.01 -3.43 0.78
C GLY A 5 -9.89 -3.88 1.70
N GLY A 6 -10.21 -4.30 2.92
CA GLY A 6 -9.23 -4.82 3.86
C GLY A 6 -8.57 -6.12 3.40
N VAL A 7 -9.29 -6.95 2.65
CA VAL A 7 -8.74 -8.17 2.06
C VAL A 7 -7.66 -7.86 1.05
N ALA A 8 -7.78 -6.78 0.29
CA ALA A 8 -6.78 -6.42 -0.71
C ALA A 8 -5.49 -5.86 -0.11
N CYS A 9 -5.58 -5.03 0.95
CA CYS A 9 -4.39 -4.59 1.71
C CYS A 9 -3.73 -5.76 2.44
N PHE A 10 -4.54 -6.68 2.99
CA PHE A 10 -4.06 -7.94 3.54
C PHE A 10 -3.32 -8.75 2.47
N ALA A 11 -3.91 -8.91 1.29
CA ALA A 11 -3.30 -9.68 0.20
C ALA A 11 -1.98 -9.07 -0.31
N TYR A 12 -1.85 -7.74 -0.33
CA TYR A 12 -0.60 -7.08 -0.72
C TYR A 12 0.50 -7.29 0.31
N GLY A 13 0.23 -7.00 1.58
CA GLY A 13 1.17 -7.25 2.66
C GLY A 13 1.55 -8.73 2.75
N ALA A 14 0.56 -9.61 2.59
CA ALA A 14 0.75 -11.05 2.54
C ALA A 14 1.63 -11.47 1.35
N ALA A 15 1.44 -10.91 0.16
CA ALA A 15 2.24 -11.24 -1.02
C ALA A 15 3.71 -10.82 -0.86
N ILE A 16 3.98 -9.63 -0.30
CA ILE A 16 5.36 -9.20 0.01
C ILE A 16 5.96 -10.08 1.11
N GLY A 17 5.21 -10.33 2.18
CA GLY A 17 5.64 -11.18 3.28
C GLY A 17 5.90 -12.61 2.81
N ALA A 18 5.01 -13.17 1.99
CA ALA A 18 5.18 -14.48 1.39
C ALA A 18 6.44 -14.57 0.51
N ALA A 19 6.68 -13.56 -0.34
CA ALA A 19 7.87 -13.54 -1.19
C ALA A 19 9.17 -13.45 -0.38
N LYS A 20 9.20 -12.60 0.65
CA LYS A 20 10.35 -12.50 1.55
C LYS A 20 10.53 -13.76 2.40
N GLY A 21 9.44 -14.27 2.97
CA GLY A 21 9.43 -15.48 3.77
C GLY A 21 9.82 -16.73 2.97
N ALA A 22 9.32 -16.85 1.73
CA ALA A 22 9.66 -17.94 0.84
C ALA A 22 11.16 -18.01 0.53
N VAL A 23 11.78 -16.86 0.18
CA VAL A 23 13.23 -16.82 -0.08
C VAL A 23 14.03 -17.16 1.16
N SER A 24 13.69 -16.58 2.32
CA SER A 24 14.36 -16.88 3.58
C SER A 24 14.15 -18.33 4.03
N GLY A 25 12.94 -18.84 3.86
CA GLY A 25 12.58 -20.22 4.18
C GLY A 25 13.28 -21.22 3.27
N ALA A 26 13.35 -20.95 1.96
CA ALA A 26 14.06 -21.81 1.02
C ALA A 26 15.56 -21.93 1.34
N ILE A 27 16.22 -20.80 1.68
CA ILE A 27 17.63 -20.81 2.07
C ILE A 27 17.82 -21.58 3.37
N GLY A 28 16.99 -21.33 4.39
CA GLY A 28 17.03 -22.04 5.67
C GLY A 28 16.76 -23.54 5.50
N GLY A 29 15.73 -23.89 4.74
CA GLY A 29 15.37 -25.28 4.46
C GLY A 29 16.45 -26.04 3.69
N ALA A 30 17.06 -25.40 2.68
CA ALA A 30 18.19 -26.02 1.95
C ALA A 30 19.38 -26.36 2.87
N ILE A 31 19.74 -25.42 3.75
CA ILE A 31 20.83 -25.63 4.71
C ILE A 31 20.47 -26.76 5.69
N SER A 32 19.26 -26.73 6.25
CA SER A 32 18.79 -27.77 7.20
C SER A 32 18.75 -29.15 6.54
N GLY A 33 18.16 -29.28 5.34
CA GLY A 33 18.09 -30.54 4.61
C GLY A 33 19.45 -31.14 4.32
N ALA A 34 20.40 -30.32 3.85
CA ALA A 34 21.76 -30.76 3.60
C ALA A 34 22.47 -31.25 4.89
N ILE A 35 22.32 -30.54 6.00
CA ILE A 35 22.89 -30.89 7.30
C ILE A 35 22.26 -32.15 7.85
N GLU A 36 20.93 -32.28 7.81
CA GLU A 36 20.21 -33.47 8.26
C GLU A 36 20.64 -34.72 7.46
N SER A 37 20.75 -34.61 6.14
CA SER A 37 21.27 -35.70 5.28
C SER A 37 22.70 -36.10 5.69
N ARG A 38 23.57 -35.12 5.92
CA ARG A 38 24.95 -35.34 6.37
C ARG A 38 25.02 -36.06 7.73
N ILE A 39 24.16 -35.68 8.67
CA ILE A 39 24.08 -36.32 10.00
C ILE A 39 23.55 -37.72 9.88
N ALA A 40 22.51 -37.97 9.09
CA ALA A 40 21.86 -39.26 8.94
C ALA A 40 22.73 -40.29 8.21
N THR A 41 23.45 -39.88 7.16
CA THR A 41 24.21 -40.79 6.30
C THR A 41 25.70 -40.84 6.61
N GLY A 42 26.22 -39.92 7.39
CA GLY A 42 27.66 -39.77 7.63
C GLY A 42 28.47 -39.29 6.41
N SER A 43 27.81 -39.02 5.28
CA SER A 43 28.39 -38.61 3.99
C SER A 43 27.71 -37.35 3.45
N TRP A 44 28.30 -36.69 2.47
CA TRP A 44 27.67 -35.63 1.69
C TRP A 44 26.93 -36.17 0.45
N ASP A 45 26.94 -37.51 0.27
CA ASP A 45 26.18 -38.14 -0.79
C ASP A 45 24.68 -37.95 -0.53
N GLY A 46 23.93 -37.47 -1.52
CA GLY A 46 22.53 -37.13 -1.37
C GLY A 46 22.23 -35.78 -0.70
N ALA A 47 23.25 -35.06 -0.20
CA ALA A 47 23.04 -33.77 0.44
C ALA A 47 22.43 -32.70 -0.51
N LEU A 48 22.71 -32.83 -1.81
CA LEU A 48 22.12 -31.94 -2.81
C LEU A 48 20.60 -32.16 -2.98
N GLU A 49 20.17 -33.44 -3.05
CA GLU A 49 18.75 -33.78 -3.11
C GLU A 49 18.03 -33.36 -1.84
N ALA A 50 18.58 -33.65 -0.67
CA ALA A 50 18.04 -33.24 0.62
C ALA A 50 18.01 -31.69 0.77
N ALA A 51 18.95 -30.97 0.19
CA ALA A 51 18.93 -29.52 0.14
C ALA A 51 17.81 -28.99 -0.77
N ILE A 52 17.55 -29.64 -1.91
CA ILE A 52 16.46 -29.26 -2.83
C ILE A 52 15.11 -29.52 -2.15
N ASP A 53 14.90 -30.66 -1.52
CA ASP A 53 13.67 -30.99 -0.80
C ASP A 53 13.47 -30.05 0.39
N GLY A 54 14.50 -29.80 1.20
CA GLY A 54 14.45 -28.85 2.29
C GLY A 54 14.18 -27.40 1.81
N ALA A 55 14.73 -27.02 0.65
CA ALA A 55 14.43 -25.73 0.05
C ALA A 55 12.96 -25.61 -0.38
N ALA A 56 12.38 -26.67 -0.93
CA ALA A 56 10.98 -26.71 -1.34
C ALA A 56 10.04 -26.59 -0.13
N ASP A 57 10.29 -27.34 0.92
CA ASP A 57 9.52 -27.30 2.17
C ASP A 57 9.68 -25.96 2.89
N GLY A 58 10.90 -25.45 2.97
CA GLY A 58 11.20 -24.14 3.55
C GLY A 58 10.60 -22.99 2.74
N PHE A 59 10.59 -23.08 1.41
CA PHE A 59 9.92 -22.12 0.54
C PHE A 59 8.42 -22.08 0.83
N LEU A 60 7.76 -23.23 0.89
CA LEU A 60 6.32 -23.31 1.18
C LEU A 60 6.00 -22.82 2.59
N GLY A 61 6.73 -23.28 3.59
CA GLY A 61 6.54 -22.84 4.98
C GLY A 61 6.81 -21.35 5.17
N GLY A 62 7.88 -20.85 4.57
CA GLY A 62 8.22 -19.41 4.58
C GLY A 62 7.21 -18.56 3.83
N ALA A 63 6.67 -19.05 2.70
CA ALA A 63 5.62 -18.38 1.95
C ALA A 63 4.33 -18.25 2.77
N ILE A 64 3.91 -19.34 3.44
CA ILE A 64 2.70 -19.33 4.29
C ILE A 64 2.89 -18.41 5.49
N GLY A 65 4.01 -18.53 6.22
CA GLY A 65 4.32 -17.67 7.36
C GLY A 65 4.43 -16.20 6.96
N GLY A 66 5.16 -15.90 5.88
CA GLY A 66 5.29 -14.55 5.34
C GLY A 66 3.98 -13.99 4.81
N PHE A 67 3.09 -14.83 4.24
CA PHE A 67 1.76 -14.43 3.81
C PHE A 67 0.90 -13.97 5.00
N ILE A 68 0.88 -14.72 6.09
CA ILE A 68 0.12 -14.37 7.30
C ILE A 68 0.64 -13.07 7.91
N VAL A 69 1.95 -12.98 8.16
CA VAL A 69 2.56 -11.79 8.76
C VAL A 69 2.42 -10.58 7.85
N GLY A 70 2.73 -10.72 6.55
CA GLY A 70 2.64 -9.63 5.59
C GLY A 70 1.22 -9.12 5.35
N GLY A 71 0.22 -10.02 5.41
CA GLY A 71 -1.18 -9.67 5.26
C GLY A 71 -1.77 -8.91 6.45
N LEU A 72 -1.22 -9.10 7.64
CA LEU A 72 -1.66 -8.40 8.85
C LEU A 72 -1.03 -7.00 9.02
N THR A 73 -0.03 -6.64 8.20
CA THR A 73 0.68 -5.38 8.32
C THR A 73 0.23 -4.37 7.26
N SER A 74 -0.62 -3.41 7.63
CA SER A 74 -0.79 -2.18 6.83
C SER A 74 0.50 -1.35 6.96
N PRO A 75 1.16 -0.95 5.86
CA PRO A 75 2.39 -0.15 5.94
C PRO A 75 2.14 1.29 6.38
N ASN A 76 0.91 1.78 6.29
CA ASN A 76 0.53 3.19 6.40
C ASN A 76 -0.38 3.39 7.61
N CYS A 77 0.13 3.98 8.69
CA CYS A 77 -0.61 4.12 9.95
C CYS A 77 -0.23 5.40 10.69
N PHE A 78 -1.07 5.81 11.65
CA PHE A 78 -0.82 6.88 12.61
C PHE A 78 -0.79 6.33 14.04
N VAL A 79 -0.15 7.04 14.95
CA VAL A 79 -0.17 6.72 16.38
C VAL A 79 -1.53 7.07 17.01
N ALA A 80 -1.83 6.46 18.15
CA ALA A 80 -2.98 6.83 18.98
C ALA A 80 -3.00 8.34 19.27
N GLY A 81 -4.20 8.90 19.44
CA GLY A 81 -4.41 10.34 19.66
C GLY A 81 -4.35 11.18 18.38
N THR A 82 -4.03 10.60 17.22
CA THR A 82 -4.07 11.36 15.95
C THR A 82 -5.50 11.77 15.62
N PRO A 83 -5.82 13.09 15.53
CA PRO A 83 -7.17 13.55 15.26
C PRO A 83 -7.59 13.22 13.82
N ILE A 84 -8.77 12.65 13.65
CA ILE A 84 -9.42 12.38 12.36
C ILE A 84 -10.62 13.31 12.21
N GLN A 85 -10.73 13.98 11.07
CA GLN A 85 -11.83 14.91 10.80
C GLN A 85 -13.11 14.12 10.47
N THR A 86 -14.12 14.21 11.34
CA THR A 86 -15.43 13.55 11.20
C THR A 86 -16.54 14.59 11.01
N GLU A 87 -17.78 14.13 10.76
CA GLU A 87 -18.94 15.01 10.68
C GLU A 87 -19.22 15.80 11.98
N ASN A 88 -18.81 15.26 13.13
CA ASN A 88 -19.05 15.84 14.46
C ASN A 88 -17.78 16.47 15.08
N GLY A 89 -16.77 16.76 14.25
CA GLY A 89 -15.48 17.30 14.70
C GLY A 89 -14.37 16.25 14.70
N ALA A 90 -13.25 16.58 15.30
CA ALA A 90 -12.08 15.70 15.33
C ALA A 90 -12.21 14.62 16.40
N VAL A 91 -11.97 13.35 16.01
CA VAL A 91 -12.00 12.17 16.88
C VAL A 91 -10.63 11.47 16.83
N PRO A 92 -10.05 11.01 17.97
CA PRO A 92 -8.84 10.21 17.96
C PRO A 92 -8.95 8.97 17.08
N ILE A 93 -7.88 8.65 16.33
CA ILE A 93 -7.91 7.55 15.34
C ILE A 93 -8.25 6.18 15.95
N GLU A 94 -7.82 5.91 17.18
CA GLU A 94 -8.13 4.68 17.91
C GLU A 94 -9.59 4.53 18.31
N GLU A 95 -10.35 5.63 18.33
CA GLU A 95 -11.78 5.68 18.66
C GLU A 95 -12.68 5.60 17.42
N ILE A 96 -12.12 5.66 16.23
CA ILE A 96 -12.87 5.51 14.98
C ILE A 96 -13.46 4.11 14.89
N VAL A 97 -14.73 4.04 14.45
CA VAL A 97 -15.47 2.77 14.33
C VAL A 97 -16.00 2.57 12.90
N PRO A 98 -16.19 1.32 12.44
CA PRO A 98 -16.82 1.04 11.15
C PRO A 98 -18.23 1.66 11.07
N GLY A 99 -18.54 2.25 9.92
CA GLY A 99 -19.80 2.98 9.69
C GLY A 99 -19.77 4.46 10.03
N GLN A 100 -18.77 4.93 10.79
CA GLN A 100 -18.59 6.35 11.11
C GLN A 100 -18.31 7.16 9.85
N LEU A 101 -18.81 8.39 9.78
CA LEU A 101 -18.58 9.32 8.68
C LEU A 101 -17.35 10.18 8.95
N VAL A 102 -16.42 10.18 8.00
CA VAL A 102 -15.21 11.01 8.03
C VAL A 102 -15.14 11.88 6.79
N TRP A 103 -14.54 13.05 6.90
CA TRP A 103 -14.26 13.88 5.75
C TRP A 103 -13.22 13.21 4.83
N ALA A 104 -13.53 13.12 3.56
CA ALA A 104 -12.73 12.51 2.52
C ALA A 104 -12.79 13.34 1.24
N GLU A 105 -11.76 13.23 0.41
CA GLU A 105 -11.72 13.91 -0.89
C GLU A 105 -11.54 12.88 -2.00
N ASN A 106 -12.33 13.02 -3.06
CA ASN A 106 -12.13 12.25 -4.28
C ASN A 106 -10.81 12.67 -4.93
N PRO A 107 -9.82 11.76 -5.05
CA PRO A 107 -8.49 12.12 -5.57
C PRO A 107 -8.50 12.51 -7.06
N ASP A 108 -9.53 12.11 -7.81
CA ASP A 108 -9.64 12.39 -9.24
C ASP A 108 -10.37 13.72 -9.52
N THR A 109 -11.40 14.05 -8.72
CA THR A 109 -12.25 15.24 -8.97
C THR A 109 -11.99 16.39 -8.00
N GLY A 110 -11.35 16.12 -6.84
CA GLY A 110 -11.18 17.06 -5.75
C GLY A 110 -12.48 17.33 -4.95
N GLU A 111 -13.53 16.57 -5.19
CA GLU A 111 -14.78 16.65 -4.43
C GLU A 111 -14.54 16.25 -2.97
N CYS A 112 -14.87 17.13 -2.03
CA CYS A 112 -14.74 16.88 -0.60
C CYS A 112 -16.11 16.59 0.00
N THR A 113 -16.31 15.41 0.62
CA THR A 113 -17.57 15.00 1.21
C THR A 113 -17.36 13.98 2.34
N LEU A 114 -18.42 13.68 3.07
CA LEU A 114 -18.39 12.65 4.12
C LEU A 114 -18.51 11.26 3.50
N LYS A 115 -17.62 10.34 3.92
CA LYS A 115 -17.58 8.94 3.50
C LYS A 115 -17.52 8.01 4.72
N ARG A 116 -18.01 6.78 4.55
CA ARG A 116 -18.03 5.78 5.63
C ARG A 116 -16.67 5.14 5.83
N VAL A 117 -16.32 4.93 7.09
CA VAL A 117 -15.25 4.00 7.46
C VAL A 117 -15.76 2.56 7.26
N VAL A 118 -15.05 1.76 6.48
CA VAL A 118 -15.44 0.39 6.16
C VAL A 118 -14.66 -0.67 6.92
N GLN A 119 -13.40 -0.38 7.27
CA GLN A 119 -12.53 -1.32 7.98
C GLN A 119 -11.48 -0.60 8.82
N LEU A 120 -11.06 -1.24 9.93
CA LEU A 120 -10.01 -0.77 10.82
C LEU A 120 -8.77 -1.65 10.71
N PHE A 121 -7.58 -1.03 10.86
CA PHE A 121 -6.29 -1.70 10.90
C PHE A 121 -5.52 -1.29 12.15
N ARG A 122 -4.84 -2.26 12.78
CA ARG A 122 -3.94 -2.04 13.91
C ARG A 122 -2.66 -2.82 13.67
N ASN A 123 -1.53 -2.19 13.93
CA ASN A 123 -0.21 -2.79 13.76
C ASN A 123 0.74 -2.30 14.85
N GLU A 124 1.89 -2.94 14.97
CA GLU A 124 2.98 -2.49 15.81
C GLU A 124 4.15 -2.01 14.94
N LYS A 125 4.78 -0.92 15.32
CA LYS A 125 5.92 -0.31 14.61
C LYS A 125 7.00 0.13 15.56
N TYR A 126 8.25 -0.03 15.12
CA TYR A 126 9.46 0.42 15.80
C TYR A 126 10.02 1.71 15.23
N GLU A 127 9.49 2.18 14.09
CA GLU A 127 9.96 3.38 13.39
C GLU A 127 8.78 4.31 13.13
N LEU A 128 8.96 5.58 13.43
CA LEU A 128 7.98 6.63 13.21
C LEU A 128 8.61 7.82 12.48
N VAL A 129 7.75 8.58 11.83
CA VAL A 129 8.08 9.87 11.21
C VAL A 129 7.19 10.93 11.82
N HIS A 130 7.80 12.02 12.28
CA HIS A 130 7.13 13.19 12.80
C HIS A 130 7.14 14.30 11.76
N VAL A 131 5.96 14.73 11.36
CA VAL A 131 5.79 15.84 10.42
C VAL A 131 5.26 17.06 11.17
N GLN A 132 6.02 18.14 11.19
CA GLN A 132 5.64 19.41 11.79
C GLN A 132 5.00 20.32 10.74
N VAL A 133 3.78 20.80 11.01
CA VAL A 133 3.03 21.67 10.10
C VAL A 133 2.16 22.62 10.94
N ARG A 134 2.30 23.93 10.75
CA ARG A 134 1.53 24.97 11.47
C ARG A 134 1.60 24.82 12.99
N GLY A 135 2.76 24.48 13.51
CA GLY A 135 2.98 24.21 14.93
C GLY A 135 2.34 22.93 15.47
N ALA A 136 1.66 22.13 14.62
CA ALA A 136 1.13 20.81 15.00
C ALA A 136 2.11 19.70 14.58
N LYS A 137 2.26 18.69 15.44
CA LYS A 137 3.07 17.49 15.19
C LYS A 137 2.12 16.35 14.80
N ILE A 138 2.37 15.74 13.64
CA ILE A 138 1.69 14.53 13.17
C ILE A 138 2.70 13.40 13.21
N THR A 139 2.38 12.33 13.93
CA THR A 139 3.23 11.15 14.05
C THR A 139 2.65 9.99 13.26
N THR A 140 3.43 9.46 12.32
CA THR A 140 2.97 8.47 11.34
C THR A 140 4.07 7.47 11.01
N THR A 141 3.72 6.42 10.27
CA THR A 141 4.71 5.50 9.69
C THR A 141 5.32 6.08 8.41
N ALA A 142 6.54 5.67 8.08
CA ALA A 142 7.34 6.18 6.96
C ALA A 142 6.62 6.13 5.59
N GLY A 143 5.78 5.13 5.38
CA GLY A 143 5.08 4.90 4.11
C GLY A 143 3.74 5.63 3.96
N HIS A 144 3.29 6.42 4.95
CA HIS A 144 1.98 7.08 4.86
C HIS A 144 2.01 8.24 3.85
N PRO A 145 1.09 8.25 2.84
CA PRO A 145 1.11 9.30 1.82
C PRO A 145 0.30 10.52 2.25
N PHE A 146 0.92 11.69 2.09
CA PHE A 146 0.31 13.01 2.22
C PHE A 146 0.14 13.65 0.85
N PHE A 147 -0.93 14.41 0.66
CA PHE A 147 -1.11 15.15 -0.57
C PHE A 147 -0.34 16.48 -0.54
N VAL A 148 0.64 16.60 -1.43
CA VAL A 148 1.46 17.80 -1.61
C VAL A 148 0.99 18.56 -2.84
N GLN A 149 0.62 19.83 -2.66
CA GLN A 149 0.14 20.68 -3.74
C GLN A 149 1.17 20.78 -4.89
N GLY A 150 0.73 20.47 -6.11
CA GLY A 150 1.56 20.48 -7.31
C GLY A 150 2.51 19.28 -7.47
N GLN A 151 2.56 18.36 -6.51
CA GLN A 151 3.41 17.15 -6.58
C GLN A 151 2.62 15.84 -6.40
N GLY A 152 1.36 15.91 -5.89
CA GLY A 152 0.53 14.74 -5.63
C GLY A 152 0.91 14.01 -4.33
N TRP A 153 0.79 12.67 -4.34
CA TRP A 153 0.98 11.83 -3.16
C TRP A 153 2.47 11.58 -2.88
N ILE A 154 2.95 12.08 -1.73
CA ILE A 154 4.33 11.93 -1.24
C ILE A 154 4.31 11.17 0.09
N PHE A 155 5.15 10.16 0.23
CA PHE A 155 5.27 9.42 1.49
C PHE A 155 5.86 10.29 2.60
N ALA A 156 5.44 10.06 3.84
CA ALA A 156 5.92 10.81 5.00
C ALA A 156 7.45 10.88 5.06
N LYS A 157 8.12 9.78 4.76
CA LYS A 157 9.60 9.68 4.71
C LYS A 157 10.26 10.56 3.65
N ASP A 158 9.52 10.92 2.60
CA ASP A 158 10.03 11.66 1.44
C ASP A 158 9.56 13.13 1.45
N LEU A 159 8.78 13.52 2.47
CA LEU A 159 8.39 14.92 2.67
C LEU A 159 9.62 15.80 2.95
N LYS A 160 9.54 17.05 2.49
CA LYS A 160 10.61 18.04 2.69
C LYS A 160 10.05 19.31 3.28
N VAL A 161 10.87 19.99 4.07
CA VAL A 161 10.55 21.35 4.54
C VAL A 161 10.22 22.25 3.36
N GLY A 162 9.13 23.03 3.50
CA GLY A 162 8.60 23.88 2.44
C GLY A 162 7.57 23.22 1.52
N TYR A 163 7.34 21.90 1.60
CA TYR A 163 6.24 21.26 0.89
C TYR A 163 4.88 21.74 1.42
N GLN A 164 3.92 21.93 0.53
CA GLN A 164 2.60 22.46 0.84
C GLN A 164 1.58 21.31 0.93
N LEU A 165 1.18 20.94 2.15
CA LEU A 165 0.16 19.94 2.39
C LEU A 165 -1.23 20.55 2.21
N LYS A 166 -2.14 19.83 1.52
CA LYS A 166 -3.52 20.24 1.30
C LYS A 166 -4.34 20.13 2.58
N LEU A 167 -5.22 21.13 2.82
CA LEU A 167 -6.09 21.24 3.99
C LEU A 167 -7.56 20.99 3.67
N LEU A 168 -8.31 20.43 4.62
CA LEU A 168 -9.77 20.30 4.57
C LEU A 168 -10.48 21.65 4.40
N SER A 169 -9.99 22.69 5.08
CA SER A 169 -10.54 24.05 4.99
C SER A 169 -10.29 24.75 3.65
N GLY A 170 -9.62 24.08 2.71
CA GLY A 170 -9.08 24.68 1.51
C GLY A 170 -7.69 25.29 1.75
N GLY A 171 -6.94 25.50 0.66
CA GLY A 171 -5.58 26.00 0.72
C GLY A 171 -4.56 24.96 1.20
N THR A 172 -3.41 25.44 1.66
CA THR A 172 -2.26 24.60 2.01
C THR A 172 -1.57 25.06 3.28
N ALA A 173 -0.71 24.19 3.83
CA ALA A 173 0.18 24.50 4.94
C ALA A 173 1.59 23.96 4.65
N LEU A 174 2.61 24.74 5.04
CA LEU A 174 4.00 24.36 4.82
C LEU A 174 4.47 23.32 5.83
N VAL A 175 5.18 22.30 5.36
CA VAL A 175 5.97 21.41 6.20
C VAL A 175 7.12 22.20 6.81
N GLU A 176 7.20 22.22 8.13
CA GLU A 176 8.19 22.95 8.93
C GLU A 176 9.38 22.09 9.30
N ALA A 177 9.12 20.80 9.64
CA ALA A 177 10.17 19.81 9.93
C ALA A 177 9.67 18.40 9.61
N VAL A 178 10.62 17.50 9.35
CA VAL A 178 10.39 16.06 9.23
C VAL A 178 11.49 15.37 10.03
N GLU A 179 11.10 14.59 11.04
CA GLU A 179 12.04 13.94 11.95
C GLU A 179 11.74 12.44 12.01
N TRP A 180 12.79 11.64 12.13
CA TRP A 180 12.68 10.19 12.30
C TRP A 180 12.86 9.83 13.77
N GLU A 181 12.08 8.85 14.22
CA GLU A 181 12.23 8.25 15.54
C GLU A 181 12.30 6.74 15.42
N GLU A 182 13.35 6.14 15.97
CA GLU A 182 13.49 4.71 16.16
C GLU A 182 13.20 4.36 17.61
N LEU A 183 12.29 3.42 17.83
CA LEU A 183 11.78 3.07 19.15
C LEU A 183 12.45 1.80 19.67
N SER A 184 12.77 1.75 20.96
CA SER A 184 13.26 0.54 21.64
C SER A 184 12.17 -0.51 21.86
N GLU A 185 10.91 -0.08 21.96
CA GLU A 185 9.72 -0.93 22.08
C GLU A 185 8.69 -0.54 21.01
N PRO A 186 7.90 -1.51 20.50
CA PRO A 186 6.93 -1.21 19.46
C PRO A 186 5.76 -0.38 20.02
N VAL A 187 5.25 0.50 19.18
CA VAL A 187 4.03 1.27 19.48
C VAL A 187 2.89 0.79 18.57
N THR A 188 1.69 0.71 19.13
CA THR A 188 0.50 0.41 18.34
C THR A 188 0.17 1.60 17.45
N VAL A 189 -0.02 1.32 16.16
CA VAL A 189 -0.42 2.29 15.15
C VAL A 189 -1.71 1.87 14.48
N TYR A 190 -2.47 2.84 14.02
CA TYR A 190 -3.85 2.69 13.56
C TYR A 190 -4.00 3.21 12.14
N ASN A 191 -4.91 2.59 11.39
CA ASN A 191 -5.42 3.08 10.12
C ASN A 191 -6.84 2.56 9.92
N PHE A 192 -7.54 3.09 8.94
CA PHE A 192 -8.86 2.63 8.55
C PHE A 192 -9.09 2.87 7.06
N GLU A 193 -9.98 2.11 6.47
CA GLU A 193 -10.38 2.28 5.08
C GLU A 193 -11.62 3.15 4.97
N VAL A 194 -11.60 4.07 4.02
CA VAL A 194 -12.71 4.96 3.68
C VAL A 194 -13.35 4.51 2.38
N GLU A 195 -14.67 4.44 2.39
CA GLU A 195 -15.48 4.02 1.25
C GLU A 195 -15.23 4.92 0.03
N GLU A 196 -15.03 4.31 -1.14
CA GLU A 196 -14.86 4.93 -2.47
C GLU A 196 -13.59 5.78 -2.66
N PHE A 197 -13.32 6.71 -1.76
CA PHE A 197 -12.27 7.72 -1.98
C PHE A 197 -10.90 7.28 -1.46
N HIS A 198 -10.87 6.38 -0.47
CA HIS A 198 -9.63 5.90 0.18
C HIS A 198 -8.73 7.02 0.70
N THR A 199 -9.29 8.21 0.90
CA THR A 199 -8.63 9.37 1.48
C THR A 199 -9.37 9.80 2.74
N TYR A 200 -8.69 10.55 3.59
CA TYR A 200 -9.29 11.21 4.75
C TYR A 200 -8.41 12.34 5.23
N PHE A 201 -8.88 13.10 6.22
CA PHE A 201 -8.16 14.25 6.74
C PHE A 201 -7.74 14.01 8.18
N VAL A 202 -6.43 14.23 8.44
CA VAL A 202 -5.78 14.00 9.75
C VAL A 202 -5.24 15.27 10.37
N GLY A 203 -5.04 15.23 11.67
CA GLY A 203 -4.53 16.35 12.46
C GLY A 203 -5.58 17.43 12.72
N ILE A 204 -5.27 18.34 13.64
CA ILE A 204 -6.19 19.42 14.04
C ILE A 204 -6.54 20.38 12.90
N HIS A 205 -5.69 20.47 11.89
CA HIS A 205 -5.89 21.30 10.71
C HIS A 205 -6.50 20.57 9.51
N GLY A 206 -6.67 19.24 9.61
CA GLY A 206 -7.22 18.41 8.54
C GLY A 206 -6.31 18.32 7.32
N PHE A 207 -5.19 17.61 7.42
CA PHE A 207 -4.29 17.36 6.29
C PHE A 207 -4.76 16.16 5.47
N LEU A 208 -4.81 16.31 4.14
CA LEU A 208 -5.26 15.25 3.25
C LEU A 208 -4.22 14.13 3.17
N VAL A 209 -4.66 12.92 3.52
CA VAL A 209 -3.87 11.69 3.46
C VAL A 209 -4.63 10.61 2.70
N HIS A 210 -3.90 9.60 2.25
CA HIS A 210 -4.47 8.50 1.51
C HIS A 210 -4.29 7.18 2.26
N ASN A 211 -5.34 6.41 2.37
CA ASN A 211 -5.23 5.02 2.81
C ASN A 211 -4.81 4.15 1.63
N LEU A 212 -3.57 4.30 1.20
CA LEU A 212 -3.07 3.71 -0.03
C LEU A 212 -2.74 2.24 0.17
N CYS A 213 -3.47 1.38 -0.52
CA CYS A 213 -2.91 0.16 -1.04
C CYS A 213 -2.18 0.51 -2.33
N VAL A 214 -0.88 0.33 -2.34
CA VAL A 214 0.07 0.84 -3.33
C VAL A 214 -0.34 0.51 -4.76
N GLN A 215 -0.40 1.52 -5.65
CA GLN A 215 -0.38 1.27 -7.09
C GLN A 215 0.95 0.64 -7.48
N LYS A 216 0.94 -0.50 -8.11
CA LYS A 216 2.13 -1.17 -8.59
C LYS A 216 2.29 -1.00 -10.09
N THR A 217 3.41 -0.42 -10.51
CA THR A 217 3.77 -0.40 -11.92
C THR A 217 3.96 -1.82 -12.41
N VAL A 218 3.14 -2.25 -13.34
CA VAL A 218 3.16 -3.59 -13.93
C VAL A 218 3.80 -3.60 -15.31
N ALA A 219 3.80 -2.44 -15.99
CA ALA A 219 4.57 -2.22 -17.20
C ALA A 219 5.34 -0.89 -17.07
N GLY A 220 6.62 -0.92 -17.38
CA GLY A 220 7.54 0.21 -17.21
C GLY A 220 7.29 1.37 -18.14
N ASP A 221 8.03 2.46 -17.93
CA ASP A 221 7.95 3.67 -18.72
C ASP A 221 8.55 3.47 -20.14
N HIS A 222 7.69 3.42 -21.14
CA HIS A 222 8.08 3.46 -22.54
C HIS A 222 7.50 4.71 -23.20
N ASN A 223 8.35 5.65 -23.57
CA ASN A 223 7.97 6.93 -24.19
C ASN A 223 6.98 7.77 -23.36
N GLY A 224 7.12 7.74 -22.02
CA GLY A 224 6.26 8.43 -21.08
C GLY A 224 4.97 7.67 -20.71
N TYR A 225 4.73 6.44 -21.26
CA TYR A 225 3.60 5.61 -20.87
C TYR A 225 4.00 4.59 -19.80
N SER A 226 3.16 4.41 -18.80
CA SER A 226 3.26 3.34 -17.81
C SER A 226 1.89 2.75 -17.49
N ALA A 227 1.85 1.47 -17.10
CA ALA A 227 0.65 0.82 -16.59
C ALA A 227 0.82 0.49 -15.12
N ARG A 228 -0.21 0.82 -14.32
CA ARG A 228 -0.25 0.56 -12.89
C ARG A 228 -1.55 -0.14 -12.54
N VAL A 229 -1.46 -1.09 -11.64
CA VAL A 229 -2.62 -1.78 -11.05
C VAL A 229 -2.78 -1.28 -9.63
N SER A 230 -4.00 -0.87 -9.27
CA SER A 230 -4.33 -0.53 -7.89
C SER A 230 -4.40 -1.81 -7.08
N VAL A 231 -3.60 -1.88 -6.03
CA VAL A 231 -3.57 -2.99 -5.08
C VAL A 231 -4.36 -2.56 -3.86
N GLY A 232 -5.64 -2.88 -3.82
CA GLY A 232 -6.55 -2.53 -2.73
C GLY A 232 -7.78 -1.72 -3.18
N GLY A 233 -8.84 -1.79 -2.42
CA GLY A 233 -10.06 -0.99 -2.43
C GLY A 233 -10.84 -0.80 -3.75
N GLU A 234 -10.23 -0.31 -4.79
CA GLU A 234 -10.86 -0.15 -6.12
C GLU A 234 -11.03 -1.48 -6.87
N ALA A 235 -10.23 -2.50 -6.53
CA ALA A 235 -10.23 -3.80 -7.22
C ALA A 235 -11.60 -4.50 -7.20
N ASN A 236 -12.47 -4.18 -6.26
CA ASN A 236 -13.70 -4.94 -6.02
C ASN A 236 -15.00 -4.24 -6.47
N ARG A 237 -14.94 -3.01 -6.99
CA ARG A 237 -16.13 -2.27 -7.47
C ARG A 237 -16.24 -2.19 -8.99
N HIS A 238 -15.14 -2.32 -9.67
CA HIS A 238 -15.08 -2.36 -11.13
C HIS A 238 -14.46 -3.68 -11.55
N ALA A 239 -14.73 -4.11 -12.80
CA ALA A 239 -14.01 -5.24 -13.38
C ALA A 239 -12.49 -5.02 -13.18
N PRO A 240 -11.72 -6.10 -12.92
CA PRO A 240 -10.28 -6.02 -12.79
C PRO A 240 -9.64 -5.19 -13.90
N HIS A 241 -8.84 -4.18 -13.56
CA HIS A 241 -8.29 -3.25 -14.56
C HIS A 241 -6.93 -2.68 -14.14
N ALA A 242 -6.20 -2.20 -15.15
CA ALA A 242 -4.99 -1.41 -14.97
C ALA A 242 -5.22 0.04 -15.39
N HIS A 243 -4.61 0.98 -14.68
CA HIS A 243 -4.57 2.38 -15.06
C HIS A 243 -3.40 2.66 -15.99
N ILE A 244 -3.66 3.36 -17.08
CA ILE A 244 -2.63 3.80 -18.02
C ILE A 244 -2.31 5.26 -17.76
N PHE A 245 -1.03 5.55 -17.59
CA PHE A 245 -0.50 6.88 -17.33
C PHE A 245 0.33 7.35 -18.52
N TYR A 246 0.29 8.65 -18.82
CA TYR A 246 1.22 9.33 -19.69
C TYR A 246 1.84 10.51 -18.94
N LYS A 247 3.18 10.55 -18.84
CA LYS A 247 3.92 11.56 -18.05
C LYS A 247 3.36 11.75 -16.64
N ALA A 248 3.09 10.63 -15.96
CA ALA A 248 2.51 10.55 -14.61
C ALA A 248 1.03 10.97 -14.47
N GLU A 249 0.35 11.40 -15.53
CA GLU A 249 -1.09 11.67 -15.55
C GLU A 249 -1.87 10.42 -15.97
N LYS A 250 -2.92 10.05 -15.21
CA LYS A 250 -3.83 8.95 -15.56
C LYS A 250 -4.69 9.36 -16.75
N ILE A 251 -4.58 8.63 -17.84
CA ILE A 251 -5.29 8.94 -19.10
C ILE A 251 -6.36 7.92 -19.48
N ALA A 252 -6.24 6.68 -18.98
CA ALA A 252 -7.19 5.62 -19.27
C ALA A 252 -7.13 4.49 -18.24
N SER A 253 -8.15 3.61 -18.27
CA SER A 253 -8.11 2.29 -17.61
C SER A 253 -8.40 1.22 -18.67
N VAL A 254 -7.73 0.06 -18.54
CA VAL A 254 -7.87 -1.08 -19.45
C VAL A 254 -8.09 -2.37 -18.68
N ASP A 255 -8.83 -3.32 -19.26
CA ASP A 255 -8.97 -4.68 -18.74
C ASP A 255 -7.71 -5.54 -19.03
N ASP A 256 -7.75 -6.80 -18.63
CA ASP A 256 -6.69 -7.80 -18.85
C ASP A 256 -6.51 -8.21 -20.33
N MET A 257 -7.47 -7.87 -21.19
CA MET A 257 -7.37 -8.02 -22.65
C MET A 257 -6.92 -6.74 -23.35
N GLY A 258 -6.75 -5.64 -22.63
CA GLY A 258 -6.34 -4.34 -23.14
C GLY A 258 -7.48 -3.50 -23.74
N ASN A 259 -8.75 -3.87 -23.49
CA ASN A 259 -9.89 -3.06 -23.88
C ASN A 259 -9.97 -1.83 -22.96
N ILE A 260 -10.26 -0.66 -23.55
CA ILE A 260 -10.38 0.57 -22.81
C ILE A 260 -11.72 0.58 -22.07
N LEU A 261 -11.67 0.63 -20.74
CA LEU A 261 -12.84 0.72 -19.87
C LEU A 261 -13.25 2.18 -19.62
N VAL A 262 -12.26 3.05 -19.38
CA VAL A 262 -12.46 4.48 -19.10
C VAL A 262 -11.33 5.29 -19.76
N GLY A 263 -11.63 6.51 -20.18
CA GLY A 263 -10.64 7.42 -20.77
C GLY A 263 -10.41 7.20 -22.26
N LYS A 264 -9.31 7.73 -22.77
CA LYS A 264 -8.94 7.60 -24.19
C LYS A 264 -7.44 7.36 -24.31
N LEU A 265 -7.05 6.50 -25.25
CA LEU A 265 -5.67 6.28 -25.65
C LEU A 265 -5.47 6.75 -27.09
N ASP A 266 -4.42 7.51 -27.31
CA ASP A 266 -3.93 7.82 -28.65
C ASP A 266 -3.29 6.57 -29.31
N ARG A 267 -2.75 6.74 -30.53
CA ARG A 267 -2.11 5.64 -31.27
C ARG A 267 -0.91 5.06 -30.52
N ALA A 268 -0.14 5.92 -29.83
CA ALA A 268 1.06 5.50 -29.08
C ALA A 268 0.67 4.76 -27.80
N GLY A 269 -0.34 5.24 -27.05
CA GLY A 269 -0.87 4.59 -25.86
C GLY A 269 -1.51 3.22 -26.18
N LYS A 270 -2.25 3.10 -27.27
CA LYS A 270 -2.77 1.79 -27.75
C LYS A 270 -1.65 0.82 -28.11
N LYS A 271 -0.58 1.31 -28.75
CA LYS A 271 0.61 0.51 -29.05
C LYS A 271 1.31 0.07 -27.78
N PHE A 272 1.46 0.96 -26.79
CA PHE A 272 2.03 0.63 -25.46
C PHE A 272 1.25 -0.48 -24.77
N VAL A 273 -0.09 -0.38 -24.67
CA VAL A 273 -0.94 -1.42 -24.08
C VAL A 273 -0.76 -2.73 -24.79
N LYS A 274 -0.83 -2.74 -26.13
CA LYS A 274 -0.67 -3.98 -26.93
C LYS A 274 0.70 -4.65 -26.74
N GLN A 275 1.77 -3.87 -26.62
CA GLN A 275 3.13 -4.39 -26.43
C GLN A 275 3.37 -4.92 -25.00
N ASN A 276 2.62 -4.44 -24.02
CA ASN A 276 2.78 -4.79 -22.61
C ASN A 276 1.57 -5.56 -22.05
N ILE A 277 0.71 -6.12 -22.92
CA ILE A 277 -0.55 -6.73 -22.50
C ILE A 277 -0.35 -7.91 -21.52
N VAL A 278 0.70 -8.70 -21.71
CA VAL A 278 1.01 -9.83 -20.82
C VAL A 278 1.33 -9.33 -19.41
N GLN A 279 2.21 -8.33 -19.28
CA GLN A 279 2.57 -7.75 -17.98
C GLN A 279 1.37 -7.05 -17.31
N ILE A 280 0.51 -6.41 -18.10
CA ILE A 280 -0.73 -5.77 -17.64
C ILE A 280 -1.70 -6.82 -17.12
N ALA A 281 -1.97 -7.87 -17.90
CA ALA A 281 -2.85 -8.98 -17.52
C ALA A 281 -2.33 -9.71 -16.29
N ASP A 282 -1.05 -10.08 -16.25
CA ASP A 282 -0.42 -10.72 -15.10
C ASP A 282 -0.50 -9.84 -13.85
N GLY A 283 -0.28 -8.53 -14.01
CA GLY A 283 -0.44 -7.57 -12.95
C GLY A 283 -1.88 -7.52 -12.42
N ILE A 284 -2.86 -7.44 -13.31
CA ILE A 284 -4.28 -7.46 -12.96
C ILE A 284 -4.61 -8.76 -12.22
N HIS A 285 -4.31 -9.93 -12.81
CA HIS A 285 -4.61 -11.23 -12.21
C HIS A 285 -3.89 -11.47 -10.89
N LYS A 286 -2.69 -10.92 -10.72
CA LYS A 286 -1.91 -11.02 -9.49
C LYS A 286 -2.50 -10.22 -8.35
N TYR A 287 -3.06 -9.04 -8.62
CA TYR A 287 -3.46 -8.08 -7.60
C TYR A 287 -4.98 -7.95 -7.40
N TYR A 288 -5.79 -8.59 -8.27
CA TYR A 288 -7.26 -8.63 -8.18
C TYR A 288 -7.82 -10.02 -7.77
N LYS A 289 -7.00 -10.87 -7.19
CA LYS A 289 -7.45 -12.19 -6.67
C LYS A 289 -8.13 -12.07 -5.32
#